data_aa586a29ad681cf5af97f750840e7134
#
_entry.id   aa586a29ad681cf5af97f750840e7134
#
_cell.length_a   1.000
_cell.length_b   1.000
_cell.length_c   1.000
_cell.angle_alpha   90.00
_cell.angle_beta   90.00
_cell.angle_gamma   90.00
#
_symmetry.space_group_name_H-M   'P 1'
#
loop_
_entity.id
_entity.type
_entity.pdbx_description
1 polymer ?
#
loop_
_entity_poly.entity_id
_entity_poly.type
_entity_poly.pdbx_seq_one_letter_code
_entity_poly.pdbx_strand_id
1 'polypeptide(L)'
;AWHTQIVQDVTLTGKLILPTGREYEYQPTVKRGENVWPRTTILNYPVQGLGADIMAIARVALHTRLKALQLPDVKLINTVHDSIIIDTPDEHTDVLSQMMLDVFEAVPRNFQRLFGVEFNLPMKAEVQVGQNWKDMEVWQAKSTR
;
A
#
# COMPACT_ATOMS: atom_id res chain seq x y z
N ALA A 1 -7.68 -1.80 -24.53
CA ALA A 1 -7.50 -1.13 -23.24
C ALA A 1 -7.27 -2.16 -22.13
N TRP A 2 -6.58 -1.79 -21.04
CA TRP A 2 -6.23 -2.69 -19.92
C TRP A 2 -7.43 -3.49 -19.38
N HIS A 3 -8.56 -2.82 -19.13
CA HIS A 3 -9.80 -3.47 -18.65
C HIS A 3 -10.29 -4.60 -19.54
N THR A 4 -10.21 -4.44 -20.85
CA THR A 4 -10.67 -5.46 -21.80
C THR A 4 -9.74 -6.66 -21.76
N GLN A 5 -8.43 -6.42 -21.76
CA GLN A 5 -7.42 -7.46 -21.74
C GLN A 5 -7.55 -8.33 -20.49
N ILE A 6 -7.58 -7.72 -19.30
CA ILE A 6 -7.64 -8.46 -18.04
C ILE A 6 -8.90 -9.32 -17.90
N VAL A 7 -10.06 -8.82 -18.40
CA VAL A 7 -11.30 -9.61 -18.41
C VAL A 7 -11.20 -10.79 -19.38
N GLN A 8 -10.60 -10.59 -20.55
CA GLN A 8 -10.38 -11.67 -21.52
C GLN A 8 -9.45 -12.74 -20.95
N ASP A 9 -8.32 -12.35 -20.34
CA ASP A 9 -7.35 -13.28 -19.77
C ASP A 9 -7.99 -14.11 -18.65
N VAL A 10 -8.76 -13.49 -17.75
CA VAL A 10 -9.48 -14.18 -16.68
C VAL A 10 -10.58 -15.09 -17.25
N THR A 11 -11.28 -14.67 -18.29
CA THR A 11 -12.31 -15.50 -18.94
C THR A 11 -11.73 -16.79 -19.54
N LEU A 12 -10.49 -16.73 -20.03
CA LEU A 12 -9.80 -17.87 -20.62
C LEU A 12 -9.15 -18.80 -19.58
N THR A 13 -8.58 -18.22 -18.52
CA THR A 13 -7.73 -18.96 -17.57
C THR A 13 -8.40 -19.23 -16.21
N GLY A 14 -9.45 -18.48 -15.88
CA GLY A 14 -10.06 -18.48 -14.53
C GLY A 14 -9.19 -17.78 -13.47
N LYS A 15 -8.03 -17.23 -13.85
CA LYS A 15 -7.03 -16.72 -12.91
C LYS A 15 -6.44 -15.37 -13.32
N LEU A 16 -5.97 -14.65 -12.34
CA LEU A 16 -5.15 -13.45 -12.51
C LEU A 16 -4.01 -13.45 -11.48
N ILE A 17 -2.79 -13.23 -11.95
CA ILE A 17 -1.60 -13.14 -11.10
C ILE A 17 -1.05 -11.73 -11.19
N LEU A 18 -0.89 -11.08 -10.04
CA LEU A 18 -0.27 -9.76 -9.95
C LEU A 18 1.27 -9.86 -10.04
N PRO A 19 1.96 -8.76 -10.35
CA PRO A 19 3.43 -8.71 -10.33
C PRO A 19 4.04 -9.11 -8.98
N THR A 20 3.30 -8.94 -7.89
CA THR A 20 3.69 -9.34 -6.53
C THR A 20 3.58 -10.85 -6.26
N GLY A 21 3.08 -11.61 -7.23
CA GLY A 21 2.81 -13.04 -7.08
C GLY A 21 1.45 -13.36 -6.44
N ARG A 22 0.65 -12.34 -6.12
CA ARG A 22 -0.72 -12.54 -5.61
C ARG A 22 -1.58 -13.12 -6.71
N GLU A 23 -2.22 -14.25 -6.43
CA GLU A 23 -3.13 -14.94 -7.35
C GLU A 23 -4.59 -14.75 -6.94
N TYR A 24 -5.44 -14.50 -7.92
CA TYR A 24 -6.89 -14.47 -7.78
C TYR A 24 -7.50 -15.52 -8.68
N GLU A 25 -8.40 -16.31 -8.11
CA GLU A 25 -9.22 -17.26 -8.85
C GLU A 25 -10.65 -16.73 -9.00
N TYR A 26 -11.19 -16.88 -10.20
CA TYR A 26 -12.55 -16.44 -10.52
C TYR A 26 -13.34 -17.59 -11.16
N GLN A 27 -14.62 -17.63 -10.82
CA GLN A 27 -15.55 -18.58 -11.42
C GLN A 27 -16.76 -17.84 -12.00
N PRO A 28 -17.23 -18.24 -13.18
CA PRO A 28 -18.45 -17.69 -13.74
C PRO A 28 -19.67 -18.20 -12.96
N THR A 29 -20.71 -17.41 -12.94
CA THR A 29 -22.05 -17.86 -12.53
C THR A 29 -22.88 -18.18 -13.76
N VAL A 30 -23.69 -19.25 -13.72
CA VAL A 30 -24.59 -19.58 -14.82
C VAL A 30 -25.88 -18.76 -14.69
N LYS A 31 -26.17 -17.92 -15.69
CA LYS A 31 -27.42 -17.17 -15.80
C LYS A 31 -28.07 -17.45 -17.16
N ARG A 32 -29.30 -17.95 -17.14
CA ARG A 32 -30.05 -18.31 -18.38
C ARG A 32 -29.29 -19.26 -19.32
N GLY A 33 -28.48 -20.18 -18.76
CA GLY A 33 -27.68 -21.13 -19.54
C GLY A 33 -26.34 -20.59 -20.06
N GLU A 34 -26.00 -19.33 -19.76
CA GLU A 34 -24.74 -18.71 -20.16
C GLU A 34 -23.83 -18.44 -18.98
N ASN A 35 -22.53 -18.55 -19.18
CA ASN A 35 -21.52 -18.22 -18.19
C ASN A 35 -21.35 -16.71 -18.10
N VAL A 36 -21.62 -16.14 -16.92
CA VAL A 36 -21.48 -14.71 -16.61
C VAL A 36 -20.33 -14.53 -15.63
N TRP A 37 -19.29 -13.86 -16.08
CA TRP A 37 -18.11 -13.56 -15.27
C TRP A 37 -18.30 -12.31 -14.40
N PRO A 38 -17.76 -12.29 -13.17
CA PRO A 38 -17.92 -11.16 -12.23
C PRO A 38 -17.00 -9.99 -12.62
N ARG A 39 -17.32 -9.31 -13.71
CA ARG A 39 -16.48 -8.26 -14.32
C ARG A 39 -16.01 -7.19 -13.35
N THR A 40 -16.90 -6.71 -12.45
CA THR A 40 -16.55 -5.69 -11.46
C THR A 40 -15.49 -6.21 -10.49
N THR A 41 -15.64 -7.44 -10.03
CA THR A 41 -14.68 -8.08 -9.12
C THR A 41 -13.33 -8.30 -9.81
N ILE A 42 -13.33 -8.75 -11.06
CA ILE A 42 -12.11 -8.95 -11.86
C ILE A 42 -11.33 -7.64 -12.01
N LEU A 43 -12.00 -6.51 -12.14
CA LEU A 43 -11.35 -5.22 -12.30
C LEU A 43 -10.92 -4.58 -10.98
N ASN A 44 -11.66 -4.77 -9.90
CA ASN A 44 -11.40 -4.10 -8.63
C ASN A 44 -10.40 -4.84 -7.74
N TYR A 45 -10.46 -6.16 -7.67
CA TYR A 45 -9.60 -6.93 -6.76
C TYR A 45 -8.11 -6.76 -7.04
N PRO A 46 -7.64 -6.73 -8.29
CA PRO A 46 -6.22 -6.50 -8.56
C PRO A 46 -5.74 -5.13 -8.07
N VAL A 47 -6.56 -4.10 -8.23
CA VAL A 47 -6.22 -2.74 -7.79
C VAL A 47 -6.14 -2.66 -6.27
N GLN A 48 -7.14 -3.20 -5.57
CA GLN A 48 -7.16 -3.26 -4.11
C GLN A 48 -6.03 -4.13 -3.55
N GLY A 49 -5.76 -5.27 -4.18
CA GLY A 49 -4.69 -6.16 -3.77
C GLY A 49 -3.31 -5.56 -3.97
N LEU A 50 -3.09 -4.85 -5.06
CA LEU A 50 -1.84 -4.11 -5.28
C LEU A 50 -1.67 -3.01 -4.23
N GLY A 51 -2.73 -2.29 -3.88
CA GLY A 51 -2.73 -1.32 -2.79
C GLY A 51 -2.31 -1.94 -1.45
N ALA A 52 -2.86 -3.12 -1.12
CA ALA A 52 -2.48 -3.86 0.08
C ALA A 52 -1.00 -4.30 0.07
N ASP A 53 -0.48 -4.71 -1.09
CA ASP A 53 0.92 -5.11 -1.25
C ASP A 53 1.86 -3.88 -1.10
N ILE A 54 1.48 -2.73 -1.63
CA ILE A 54 2.18 -1.45 -1.43
C ILE A 54 2.26 -1.09 0.05
N MET A 55 1.14 -1.18 0.77
CA MET A 55 1.09 -0.93 2.21
C MET A 55 1.96 -1.92 3.00
N ALA A 56 2.01 -3.18 2.59
CA ALA A 56 2.89 -4.17 3.20
C ALA A 56 4.38 -3.82 3.01
N ILE A 57 4.78 -3.38 1.80
CA ILE A 57 6.14 -2.92 1.50
C ILE A 57 6.51 -1.71 2.38
N ALA A 58 5.64 -0.71 2.44
CA ALA A 58 5.85 0.49 3.26
C ALA A 58 5.98 0.14 4.74
N ARG A 59 5.08 -0.71 5.26
CA ARG A 59 5.10 -1.16 6.67
C ARG A 59 6.39 -1.90 7.03
N VAL A 60 6.85 -2.82 6.18
CA VAL A 60 8.10 -3.57 6.41
C VAL A 60 9.31 -2.62 6.37
N ALA A 61 9.35 -1.71 5.39
CA ALA A 61 10.41 -0.72 5.29
C ALA A 61 10.45 0.21 6.51
N LEU A 62 9.28 0.67 6.96
CA LEU A 62 9.15 1.51 8.14
C LEU A 62 9.59 0.76 9.41
N HIS A 63 9.09 -0.45 9.63
CA HIS A 63 9.49 -1.28 10.76
C HIS A 63 11.00 -1.50 10.81
N THR A 64 11.63 -1.78 9.67
CA THR A 64 13.08 -1.97 9.59
C THR A 64 13.85 -0.71 9.99
N ARG A 65 13.40 0.46 9.54
CA ARG A 65 14.01 1.75 9.91
C ARG A 65 13.80 2.09 11.38
N LEU A 66 12.59 1.87 11.92
CA LEU A 66 12.30 2.08 13.34
C LEU A 66 13.19 1.20 14.22
N LYS A 67 13.36 -0.06 13.86
CA LYS A 67 14.22 -1.00 14.57
C LYS A 67 15.69 -0.54 14.57
N ALA A 68 16.17 0.06 13.49
CA ALA A 68 17.53 0.57 13.38
C ALA A 68 17.78 1.83 14.27
N LEU A 69 16.74 2.61 14.54
CA LEU A 69 16.83 3.78 15.44
C LEU A 69 16.98 3.40 16.91
N GLN A 70 16.62 2.18 17.29
CA GLN A 70 16.70 1.68 18.67
C GLN A 70 15.98 2.60 19.70
N LEU A 71 14.84 3.18 19.31
CA LEU A 71 14.02 4.04 20.16
C LEU A 71 12.97 3.17 20.87
N PRO A 72 13.11 2.89 22.18
CA PRO A 72 12.26 1.92 22.90
C PRO A 72 10.81 2.39 23.04
N ASP A 73 10.59 3.71 23.06
CA ASP A 73 9.28 4.33 23.27
C ASP A 73 8.53 4.62 21.96
N VAL A 74 9.12 4.30 20.80
CA VAL A 74 8.50 4.43 19.49
C VAL A 74 7.91 3.10 19.05
N LYS A 75 6.61 3.08 18.78
CA LYS A 75 5.89 1.84 18.42
C LYS A 75 5.03 2.02 17.19
N LEU A 76 5.19 1.11 16.25
CA LEU A 76 4.21 0.94 15.18
C LEU A 76 3.02 0.19 15.76
N ILE A 77 1.89 0.88 15.98
CA ILE A 77 0.76 0.35 16.76
C ILE A 77 -0.37 -0.19 15.90
N ASN A 78 -0.57 0.35 14.70
CA ASN A 78 -1.66 -0.11 13.84
C ASN A 78 -1.42 0.18 12.37
N THR A 79 -2.19 -0.52 11.55
CA THR A 79 -2.36 -0.23 10.10
C THR A 79 -3.85 -0.29 9.80
N VAL A 80 -4.42 0.79 9.30
CA VAL A 80 -5.85 0.90 9.00
C VAL A 80 -6.00 1.29 7.52
N HIS A 81 -6.51 0.36 6.70
CA HIS A 81 -6.63 0.54 5.25
C HIS A 81 -5.32 0.99 4.59
N ASP A 82 -5.19 2.25 4.28
CA ASP A 82 -4.07 2.92 3.60
C ASP A 82 -3.23 3.79 4.53
N SER A 83 -3.42 3.67 5.84
CA SER A 83 -2.68 4.42 6.84
C SER A 83 -1.87 3.53 7.78
N ILE A 84 -0.74 4.05 8.25
CA ILE A 84 0.14 3.44 9.25
C ILE A 84 0.21 4.39 10.44
N ILE A 85 0.10 3.84 11.64
CA ILE A 85 0.03 4.61 12.88
C ILE A 85 1.23 4.25 13.76
N ILE A 86 1.94 5.30 14.19
CA ILE A 86 3.06 5.22 15.13
C ILE A 86 2.69 6.01 16.38
N ASP A 87 2.95 5.40 17.53
CA ASP A 87 2.94 6.07 18.82
C ASP A 87 4.38 6.44 19.19
N THR A 88 4.61 7.71 19.57
CA THR A 88 5.93 8.26 19.76
C THR A 88 5.93 9.44 20.73
N PRO A 89 7.00 9.63 21.53
CA PRO A 89 7.24 10.89 22.22
C PRO A 89 7.36 12.08 21.26
N ASP A 90 6.94 13.26 21.72
CA ASP A 90 6.91 14.48 20.90
C ASP A 90 8.28 14.85 20.31
N GLU A 91 9.36 14.57 21.03
CA GLU A 91 10.73 14.86 20.60
C GLU A 91 11.16 14.11 19.31
N HIS A 92 10.51 12.98 18.99
CA HIS A 92 10.80 12.17 17.80
C HIS A 92 9.85 12.45 16.64
N THR A 93 8.82 13.27 16.84
CA THR A 93 7.75 13.50 15.87
C THR A 93 8.29 13.97 14.50
N ASP A 94 9.16 14.98 14.48
CA ASP A 94 9.67 15.52 13.21
C ASP A 94 10.48 14.49 12.42
N VAL A 95 11.38 13.76 13.09
CA VAL A 95 12.23 12.78 12.40
C VAL A 95 11.42 11.57 11.90
N LEU A 96 10.41 11.15 12.68
CA LEU A 96 9.55 10.04 12.28
C LEU A 96 8.58 10.44 11.17
N SER A 97 8.04 11.66 11.21
CA SER A 97 7.19 12.18 10.14
C SER A 97 7.92 12.21 8.81
N GLN A 98 9.16 12.74 8.79
CA GLN A 98 9.98 12.72 7.58
C GLN A 98 10.27 11.27 7.13
N MET A 99 10.63 10.38 8.07
CA MET A 99 10.87 8.97 7.76
C MET A 99 9.66 8.29 7.13
N MET A 100 8.44 8.59 7.58
CA MET A 100 7.22 8.05 6.99
C MET A 100 7.06 8.51 5.54
N LEU A 101 7.27 9.79 5.25
CA LEU A 101 7.24 10.31 3.87
C LEU A 101 8.28 9.62 2.98
N ASP A 102 9.53 9.51 3.46
CA ASP A 102 10.63 8.89 2.73
C ASP A 102 10.38 7.40 2.43
N VAL A 103 9.68 6.71 3.33
CA VAL A 103 9.30 5.30 3.15
C VAL A 103 8.33 5.16 1.98
N PHE A 104 7.29 6.00 1.92
CA PHE A 104 6.32 5.95 0.82
C PHE A 104 6.94 6.40 -0.50
N GLU A 105 7.77 7.43 -0.50
CA GLU A 105 8.51 7.86 -1.70
C GLU A 105 9.42 6.76 -2.25
N ALA A 106 9.98 5.93 -1.36
CA ALA A 106 10.84 4.81 -1.74
C ALA A 106 10.08 3.56 -2.22
N VAL A 107 8.74 3.51 -2.11
CA VAL A 107 7.95 2.34 -2.50
C VAL A 107 8.19 1.90 -3.95
N PRO A 108 8.20 2.79 -4.98
CA PRO A 108 8.46 2.37 -6.35
C PRO A 108 9.78 1.63 -6.52
N ARG A 109 10.84 2.17 -5.93
CA ARG A 109 12.18 1.55 -5.96
C ARG A 109 12.20 0.20 -5.21
N ASN A 110 11.54 0.12 -4.07
CA ASN A 110 11.45 -1.12 -3.30
C ASN A 110 10.62 -2.18 -4.05
N PHE A 111 9.55 -1.78 -4.71
CA PHE A 111 8.72 -2.66 -5.52
C PHE A 111 9.54 -3.27 -6.67
N GLN A 112 10.26 -2.45 -7.43
CA GLN A 112 11.13 -2.93 -8.50
C GLN A 112 12.21 -3.89 -7.99
N ARG A 113 12.84 -3.58 -6.85
CA ARG A 113 13.86 -4.44 -6.23
C ARG A 113 13.30 -5.80 -5.79
N LEU A 114 12.07 -5.84 -5.26
CA LEU A 114 11.46 -7.06 -4.71
C LEU A 114 10.86 -7.95 -5.79
N PHE A 115 10.26 -7.35 -6.82
CA PHE A 115 9.45 -8.08 -7.80
C PHE A 115 10.00 -8.03 -9.22
N GLY A 116 11.07 -7.27 -9.47
CA GLY A 116 11.68 -7.15 -10.80
C GLY A 116 10.83 -6.39 -11.82
N VAL A 117 9.75 -5.76 -11.39
CA VAL A 117 8.80 -5.04 -12.26
C VAL A 117 8.88 -3.55 -11.96
N GLU A 118 8.97 -2.74 -13.02
CA GLU A 118 8.94 -1.29 -12.89
C GLU A 118 7.59 -0.81 -12.33
N PHE A 119 7.66 0.04 -11.31
CA PHE A 119 6.51 0.73 -10.74
C PHE A 119 6.69 2.23 -10.95
N ASN A 120 6.08 2.77 -11.99
CA ASN A 120 6.30 4.13 -12.47
C ASN A 120 5.32 5.18 -11.91
N LEU A 121 4.54 4.82 -10.89
CA LEU A 121 3.65 5.76 -10.21
C LEU A 121 4.34 6.34 -8.98
N PRO A 122 4.43 7.67 -8.85
CA PRO A 122 4.96 8.30 -7.66
C PRO A 122 4.01 8.04 -6.48
N MET A 123 4.55 7.56 -5.37
CA MET A 123 3.79 7.38 -4.14
C MET A 123 3.94 8.62 -3.27
N LYS A 124 2.80 9.23 -2.95
CA LYS A 124 2.73 10.37 -2.03
C LYS A 124 2.00 9.94 -0.78
N ALA A 125 2.44 10.44 0.35
CA ALA A 125 1.79 10.28 1.63
C ALA A 125 1.60 11.65 2.29
N GLU A 126 0.64 11.73 3.18
CA GLU A 126 0.45 12.83 4.11
C GLU A 126 0.68 12.30 5.52
N VAL A 127 1.37 13.04 6.35
CA VAL A 127 1.54 12.71 7.76
C VAL A 127 0.70 13.66 8.58
N GLN A 128 -0.08 13.10 9.49
CA GLN A 128 -0.84 13.84 10.48
C GLN A 128 -0.32 13.52 11.87
N VAL A 129 -0.24 14.52 12.72
CA VAL A 129 0.29 14.43 14.08
C VAL A 129 -0.71 15.03 15.08
N GLY A 130 -0.87 14.38 16.22
CA GLY A 130 -1.76 14.84 17.28
C GLY A 130 -1.67 13.97 18.52
N GLN A 131 -2.12 14.48 19.65
CA GLN A 131 -2.16 13.74 20.91
C GLN A 131 -3.29 12.70 20.96
N ASN A 132 -4.22 12.77 20.02
CA ASN A 132 -5.32 11.83 19.85
C ASN A 132 -5.89 11.94 18.43
N TRP A 133 -6.73 11.00 18.04
CA TRP A 133 -7.28 10.91 16.67
C TRP A 133 -8.20 12.05 16.26
N LYS A 134 -8.72 12.81 17.20
CA LYS A 134 -9.65 13.91 16.93
C LYS A 134 -8.90 15.20 16.58
N ASP A 135 -7.76 15.41 17.19
CA ASP A 135 -7.02 16.67 17.17
C ASP A 135 -5.72 16.52 16.33
N MET A 136 -5.79 15.78 15.23
CA MET A 136 -4.64 15.60 14.32
C MET A 136 -4.54 16.75 13.33
N GLU A 137 -3.32 17.23 13.12
CA GLU A 137 -2.98 18.27 12.16
C GLU A 137 -1.96 17.77 11.13
N VAL A 138 -2.05 18.29 9.91
CA VAL A 138 -1.09 17.92 8.85
C VAL A 138 0.29 18.43 9.23
N TRP A 139 1.23 17.49 9.34
CA TRP A 139 2.62 17.81 9.61
C TRP A 139 3.30 18.44 8.39
N GLN A 140 4.07 19.48 8.61
CA GLN A 140 4.87 20.14 7.59
C GLN A 140 6.34 20.13 8.00
N ALA A 141 7.21 19.76 7.05
CA ALA A 141 8.65 19.82 7.28
C ALA A 141 9.07 21.24 7.64
N LYS A 142 9.81 21.39 8.73
CA LYS A 142 10.39 22.69 9.10
C LYS A 142 11.39 23.10 8.02
N SER A 143 11.13 24.23 7.37
CA SER A 143 12.08 24.79 6.40
C SER A 143 13.39 25.09 7.12
N THR A 144 14.43 24.32 6.81
CA THR A 144 15.79 24.65 7.26
C THR A 144 16.21 25.91 6.53
N ARG A 145 16.24 27.03 7.26
CA ARG A 145 16.86 28.27 6.78
C ARG A 145 18.35 28.17 6.85
#